data_700f2fc0dcf70060e93dd0ab314ff649
#
_entry.id   700f2fc0dcf70060e93dd0ab314ff649
#
_cell.length_a   1.000
_cell.length_b   1.000
_cell.length_c   1.000
_cell.angle_alpha   90.00
_cell.angle_beta   90.00
_cell.angle_gamma   90.00
#
_symmetry.space_group_name_H-M   'P 1'
#
loop_
_entity.id
_entity.type
_entity.pdbx_description
1 polymer ?
#
loop_
_entity_poly.entity_id
_entity_poly.type
_entity_poly.pdbx_seq_one_letter_code
_entity_poly.pdbx_strand_id
1 'polypeptide(L)'
;FRSGMKIETIHAFCERLLRLFPVEAGISPGFTIMSEQMARAELERALRFVARRHRSGAVARALAAVARATDEETCLDLLARIHGARTALALFLGGDGASKLPPILHPLLRLPEGLTATRVRQGLAFDVDAYSGLAETLRRGPKTDRERAGHIDRQAHGGATLIELSTLFLTTEGKPRTANGLISKSLARDEPWALELLLADQERLIRGLAALADLDHVGATVELMSLAAAVVKEVADRKQRANLLDFEDLIIHVNRLLSARPEAAWVLYKL
;
A
#
# COMPACT_ATOMS: atom_id res chain seq x y z
N PHE A 1 -46.11 -26.58 -23.70
CA PHE A 1 -44.80 -26.24 -23.12
C PHE A 1 -44.08 -25.30 -24.08
N ARG A 2 -44.11 -23.98 -23.87
CA ARG A 2 -43.24 -23.02 -24.50
C ARG A 2 -42.07 -22.76 -23.54
N SER A 3 -41.03 -23.58 -23.58
CA SER A 3 -39.75 -23.27 -22.94
C SER A 3 -38.97 -22.34 -23.86
N GLY A 4 -39.28 -21.06 -23.85
CA GLY A 4 -38.41 -20.07 -24.43
C GLY A 4 -37.09 -20.06 -23.63
N MET A 5 -35.95 -20.05 -24.32
CA MET A 5 -34.65 -19.89 -23.69
C MET A 5 -34.65 -18.59 -22.88
N LYS A 6 -34.48 -18.69 -21.56
CA LYS A 6 -34.38 -17.52 -20.68
C LYS A 6 -32.97 -16.97 -20.74
N ILE A 7 -32.81 -15.81 -21.34
CA ILE A 7 -31.56 -15.06 -21.31
C ILE A 7 -31.63 -14.12 -20.12
N GLU A 8 -30.81 -14.32 -19.11
CA GLU A 8 -30.71 -13.49 -17.91
C GLU A 8 -29.25 -13.26 -17.53
N THR A 9 -28.97 -12.19 -16.78
CA THR A 9 -27.61 -11.95 -16.26
C THR A 9 -27.30 -12.96 -15.16
N ILE A 10 -26.01 -13.22 -14.92
CA ILE A 10 -25.59 -14.11 -13.83
C ILE A 10 -26.16 -13.69 -12.47
N HIS A 11 -26.23 -12.38 -12.22
CA HIS A 11 -26.75 -11.86 -10.96
C HIS A 11 -28.28 -12.09 -10.84
N ALA A 12 -29.03 -11.90 -11.92
CA ALA A 12 -30.48 -12.19 -11.94
C ALA A 12 -30.75 -13.69 -11.73
N PHE A 13 -29.92 -14.54 -12.31
CA PHE A 13 -29.98 -15.98 -12.08
C PHE A 13 -29.70 -16.30 -10.58
N CYS A 14 -28.63 -15.76 -10.02
CA CYS A 14 -28.28 -15.96 -8.61
C CYS A 14 -29.39 -15.46 -7.68
N GLU A 15 -29.93 -14.27 -7.91
CA GLU A 15 -31.02 -13.72 -7.13
C GLU A 15 -32.26 -14.66 -7.17
N ARG A 16 -32.68 -15.07 -8.36
CA ARG A 16 -33.80 -15.97 -8.54
C ARG A 16 -33.59 -17.29 -7.81
N LEU A 17 -32.41 -17.86 -7.88
CA LEU A 17 -32.06 -19.12 -7.22
C LEU A 17 -32.12 -18.96 -5.69
N LEU A 18 -31.57 -17.90 -5.15
CA LEU A 18 -31.57 -17.63 -3.71
C LEU A 18 -32.97 -17.30 -3.17
N ARG A 19 -33.87 -16.71 -3.98
CA ARG A 19 -35.28 -16.51 -3.59
C ARG A 19 -36.07 -17.80 -3.60
N LEU A 20 -35.68 -18.79 -4.41
CA LEU A 20 -36.31 -20.11 -4.43
C LEU A 20 -35.84 -21.01 -3.28
N PHE A 21 -34.58 -20.89 -2.88
CA PHE A 21 -33.92 -21.77 -1.90
C PHE A 21 -33.20 -20.97 -0.79
N PRO A 22 -33.88 -20.02 -0.11
CA PRO A 22 -33.22 -19.14 0.85
C PRO A 22 -32.74 -19.90 2.09
N VAL A 23 -33.50 -20.87 2.56
CA VAL A 23 -33.17 -21.66 3.76
C VAL A 23 -31.95 -22.52 3.52
N GLU A 24 -31.89 -23.19 2.38
CA GLU A 24 -30.79 -24.03 1.94
C GLU A 24 -29.53 -23.22 1.71
N ALA A 25 -29.68 -21.97 1.24
CA ALA A 25 -28.59 -21.02 1.08
C ALA A 25 -28.14 -20.39 2.41
N GLY A 26 -28.87 -20.63 3.52
CA GLY A 26 -28.58 -20.06 4.83
C GLY A 26 -28.80 -18.54 4.91
N ILE A 27 -29.77 -18.02 4.13
CA ILE A 27 -30.10 -16.58 4.10
C ILE A 27 -31.56 -16.34 4.47
N SER A 28 -31.87 -15.10 4.87
CA SER A 28 -33.24 -14.70 5.14
C SER A 28 -34.10 -14.66 3.85
N PRO A 29 -35.31 -15.23 3.82
CA PRO A 29 -36.20 -15.13 2.65
C PRO A 29 -36.53 -13.69 2.23
N GLY A 30 -36.48 -12.75 3.17
CA GLY A 30 -36.75 -11.32 2.94
C GLY A 30 -35.55 -10.48 2.64
N PHE A 31 -34.46 -11.06 2.11
CA PHE A 31 -33.24 -10.29 1.79
C PHE A 31 -33.50 -9.21 0.72
N THR A 32 -32.80 -8.11 0.86
CA THR A 32 -32.81 -7.01 -0.10
C THR A 32 -31.45 -6.90 -0.77
N ILE A 33 -31.41 -6.70 -2.09
CA ILE A 33 -30.19 -6.46 -2.84
C ILE A 33 -29.83 -4.98 -2.74
N MET A 34 -28.60 -4.69 -2.36
CA MET A 34 -28.10 -3.33 -2.27
C MET A 34 -27.81 -2.77 -3.67
N SER A 35 -28.27 -1.53 -3.92
CA SER A 35 -27.77 -0.74 -5.04
C SER A 35 -26.32 -0.28 -4.77
N GLU A 36 -25.61 0.15 -5.81
CA GLU A 36 -24.24 0.70 -5.67
C GLU A 36 -24.20 1.89 -4.69
N GLN A 37 -25.22 2.75 -4.71
CA GLN A 37 -25.33 3.87 -3.78
C GLN A 37 -25.51 3.39 -2.33
N MET A 38 -26.32 2.38 -2.11
CA MET A 38 -26.48 1.77 -0.78
C MET A 38 -25.17 1.12 -0.30
N ALA A 39 -24.48 0.40 -1.18
CA ALA A 39 -23.21 -0.23 -0.86
C ALA A 39 -22.14 0.81 -0.47
N ARG A 40 -22.03 1.91 -1.21
CA ARG A 40 -21.14 3.03 -0.88
C ARG A 40 -21.50 3.67 0.47
N ALA A 41 -22.79 3.91 0.72
CA ALA A 41 -23.24 4.49 1.98
C ALA A 41 -22.98 3.56 3.19
N GLU A 42 -23.14 2.24 3.03
CA GLU A 42 -22.81 1.28 4.09
C GLU A 42 -21.30 1.20 4.34
N LEU A 43 -20.49 1.27 3.30
CA LEU A 43 -19.04 1.32 3.42
C LEU A 43 -18.59 2.58 4.21
N GLU A 44 -19.14 3.73 3.88
CA GLU A 44 -18.87 5.00 4.59
C GLU A 44 -19.29 4.93 6.07
N ARG A 45 -20.49 4.38 6.35
CA ARG A 45 -20.95 4.17 7.73
C ARG A 45 -20.05 3.20 8.48
N ALA A 46 -19.61 2.13 7.83
CA ALA A 46 -18.67 1.17 8.42
C ALA A 46 -17.31 1.81 8.74
N LEU A 47 -16.74 2.59 7.82
CA LEU A 47 -15.49 3.32 8.04
C LEU A 47 -15.62 4.26 9.24
N ARG A 48 -16.68 5.07 9.30
CA ARG A 48 -16.93 5.97 10.44
C ARG A 48 -17.11 5.22 11.76
N PHE A 49 -17.78 4.06 11.73
CA PHE A 49 -17.94 3.22 12.92
C PHE A 49 -16.60 2.67 13.39
N VAL A 50 -15.79 2.11 12.48
CA VAL A 50 -14.45 1.59 12.77
C VAL A 50 -13.56 2.69 13.35
N ALA A 51 -13.56 3.88 12.76
CA ALA A 51 -12.81 5.02 13.24
C ALA A 51 -13.18 5.45 14.67
N ARG A 52 -14.47 5.42 15.01
CA ARG A 52 -14.96 5.77 16.37
C ARG A 52 -14.65 4.68 17.38
N ARG A 53 -14.72 3.41 17.00
CA ARG A 53 -14.54 2.26 17.87
C ARG A 53 -13.07 1.99 18.19
N HIS A 54 -12.18 2.15 17.22
CA HIS A 54 -10.77 1.85 17.34
C HIS A 54 -9.95 3.14 17.59
N ARG A 55 -9.87 3.57 18.86
CA ARG A 55 -9.09 4.76 19.26
C ARG A 55 -7.61 4.44 19.53
N SER A 56 -7.25 3.16 19.60
CA SER A 56 -5.88 2.67 19.83
C SER A 56 -5.68 1.32 19.14
N GLY A 57 -4.44 0.82 19.10
CA GLY A 57 -4.11 -0.46 18.52
C GLY A 57 -3.83 -0.41 17.02
N ALA A 58 -3.81 -1.58 16.38
CA ALA A 58 -3.39 -1.71 14.97
C ALA A 58 -4.31 -0.96 14.00
N VAL A 59 -5.63 -1.09 14.16
CA VAL A 59 -6.60 -0.42 13.28
C VAL A 59 -6.53 1.11 13.39
N ALA A 60 -6.31 1.65 14.60
CA ALA A 60 -6.14 3.08 14.79
C ALA A 60 -4.86 3.60 14.11
N ARG A 61 -3.75 2.84 14.19
CA ARG A 61 -2.52 3.17 13.47
C ARG A 61 -2.72 3.11 11.95
N ALA A 62 -3.40 2.07 11.47
CA ALA A 62 -3.76 1.93 10.06
C ALA A 62 -4.59 3.13 9.56
N LEU A 63 -5.64 3.48 10.28
CA LEU A 63 -6.47 4.66 9.96
C LEU A 63 -5.63 5.95 9.91
N ALA A 64 -4.77 6.18 10.91
CA ALA A 64 -3.90 7.36 10.93
C ALA A 64 -2.86 7.34 9.80
N ALA A 65 -2.35 6.19 9.41
CA ALA A 65 -1.42 6.05 8.29
C ALA A 65 -2.11 6.36 6.95
N VAL A 66 -3.28 5.78 6.72
CA VAL A 66 -4.07 6.01 5.50
C VAL A 66 -4.52 7.46 5.41
N ALA A 67 -5.00 8.07 6.51
CA ALA A 67 -5.41 9.47 6.54
C ALA A 67 -4.27 10.48 6.27
N ARG A 68 -3.01 10.09 6.49
CA ARG A 68 -1.85 10.90 6.09
C ARG A 68 -1.48 10.74 4.63
N ALA A 69 -1.81 9.59 4.04
CA ALA A 69 -1.40 9.23 2.68
C ALA A 69 -2.43 9.66 1.63
N THR A 70 -3.71 9.81 2.00
CA THR A 70 -4.79 10.11 1.05
C THR A 70 -5.95 10.85 1.73
N ASP A 71 -6.82 11.48 0.91
CA ASP A 71 -8.07 12.08 1.35
C ASP A 71 -9.18 11.03 1.57
N GLU A 72 -10.32 11.47 2.17
CA GLU A 72 -11.44 10.62 2.51
C GLU A 72 -12.08 9.96 1.27
N GLU A 73 -12.23 10.69 0.17
CA GLU A 73 -12.87 10.20 -1.05
C GLU A 73 -12.03 9.10 -1.70
N THR A 74 -10.74 9.33 -1.88
CA THR A 74 -9.79 8.34 -2.39
C THR A 74 -9.71 7.12 -1.49
N CYS A 75 -9.73 7.30 -0.17
CA CYS A 75 -9.77 6.21 0.79
C CYS A 75 -11.03 5.35 0.60
N LEU A 76 -12.21 5.96 0.48
CA LEU A 76 -13.48 5.25 0.25
C LEU A 76 -13.47 4.50 -1.08
N ASP A 77 -12.91 5.07 -2.14
CA ASP A 77 -12.80 4.40 -3.44
C ASP A 77 -11.87 3.19 -3.40
N LEU A 78 -10.74 3.30 -2.70
CA LEU A 78 -9.84 2.17 -2.47
C LEU A 78 -10.52 1.07 -1.65
N LEU A 79 -11.23 1.43 -0.58
CA LEU A 79 -11.98 0.49 0.24
C LEU A 79 -13.11 -0.18 -0.54
N ALA A 80 -13.81 0.55 -1.42
CA ALA A 80 -14.85 0.00 -2.28
C ALA A 80 -14.28 -1.04 -3.27
N ARG A 81 -13.13 -0.74 -3.89
CA ARG A 81 -12.42 -1.69 -4.77
C ARG A 81 -11.96 -2.94 -4.01
N ILE A 82 -11.40 -2.78 -2.81
CA ILE A 82 -10.98 -3.90 -1.96
C ILE A 82 -12.20 -4.72 -1.53
N HIS A 83 -13.31 -4.06 -1.16
CA HIS A 83 -14.56 -4.74 -0.80
C HIS A 83 -15.12 -5.55 -1.97
N GLY A 84 -15.12 -5.01 -3.18
CA GLY A 84 -15.54 -5.72 -4.40
C GLY A 84 -14.62 -6.89 -4.80
N ALA A 85 -13.39 -6.94 -4.30
CA ALA A 85 -12.44 -8.02 -4.55
C ALA A 85 -12.23 -8.93 -3.31
N ARG A 86 -13.06 -8.81 -2.27
CA ARG A 86 -12.83 -9.40 -0.95
C ARG A 86 -12.64 -10.93 -0.98
N THR A 87 -13.40 -11.62 -1.84
CA THR A 87 -13.30 -13.08 -1.95
C THR A 87 -11.96 -13.51 -2.54
N ALA A 88 -11.54 -12.87 -3.63
CA ALA A 88 -10.25 -13.15 -4.27
C ALA A 88 -9.08 -12.80 -3.33
N LEU A 89 -9.18 -11.66 -2.62
CA LEU A 89 -8.19 -11.25 -1.64
C LEU A 89 -8.13 -12.19 -0.44
N ALA A 90 -9.27 -12.67 0.07
CA ALA A 90 -9.30 -13.64 1.16
C ALA A 90 -8.65 -14.97 0.76
N LEU A 91 -8.87 -15.45 -0.46
CA LEU A 91 -8.22 -16.65 -1.00
C LEU A 91 -6.71 -16.44 -1.16
N PHE A 92 -6.29 -15.28 -1.66
CA PHE A 92 -4.89 -14.95 -1.90
C PHE A 92 -4.11 -14.76 -0.60
N LEU A 93 -4.65 -14.01 0.35
CA LEU A 93 -3.99 -13.69 1.62
C LEU A 93 -4.10 -14.83 2.64
N GLY A 94 -5.16 -15.65 2.56
CA GLY A 94 -5.41 -16.72 3.52
C GLY A 94 -5.63 -16.20 4.94
N GLY A 95 -5.29 -17.02 5.94
CA GLY A 95 -5.44 -16.67 7.36
C GLY A 95 -4.49 -15.59 7.87
N ASP A 96 -3.38 -15.33 7.15
CA ASP A 96 -2.34 -14.40 7.58
C ASP A 96 -2.70 -12.93 7.29
N GLY A 97 -3.70 -12.70 6.44
CA GLY A 97 -4.19 -11.35 6.12
C GLY A 97 -3.09 -10.42 5.57
N ALA A 98 -3.10 -9.16 6.02
CA ALA A 98 -2.15 -8.14 5.53
C ALA A 98 -0.67 -8.45 5.86
N SER A 99 -0.39 -9.29 6.86
CA SER A 99 0.99 -9.66 7.23
C SER A 99 1.72 -10.47 6.16
N LYS A 100 0.97 -11.09 5.24
CA LYS A 100 1.51 -11.81 4.08
C LYS A 100 2.04 -10.90 2.97
N LEU A 101 1.67 -9.62 2.98
CA LEU A 101 2.01 -8.70 1.89
C LEU A 101 3.51 -8.36 1.77
N PRO A 102 4.25 -8.05 2.84
CA PRO A 102 5.67 -7.70 2.71
C PRO A 102 6.49 -8.76 1.96
N PRO A 103 6.45 -10.07 2.31
CA PRO A 103 7.23 -11.08 1.59
C PRO A 103 6.80 -11.25 0.13
N ILE A 104 5.58 -10.85 -0.25
CA ILE A 104 5.11 -10.86 -1.63
C ILE A 104 5.56 -9.60 -2.38
N LEU A 105 5.44 -8.42 -1.76
CA LEU A 105 5.72 -7.14 -2.39
C LEU A 105 7.22 -6.86 -2.51
N HIS A 106 8.05 -7.28 -1.55
CA HIS A 106 9.49 -7.06 -1.59
C HIS A 106 10.14 -7.56 -2.90
N PRO A 107 9.93 -8.82 -3.34
CA PRO A 107 10.48 -9.30 -4.60
C PRO A 107 9.96 -8.54 -5.83
N LEU A 108 8.67 -8.16 -5.83
CA LEU A 108 8.06 -7.40 -6.92
C LEU A 108 8.69 -6.00 -7.07
N LEU A 109 9.07 -5.38 -5.95
CA LEU A 109 9.76 -4.09 -5.90
C LEU A 109 11.29 -4.24 -5.93
N ARG A 110 11.81 -5.46 -6.13
CA ARG A 110 13.24 -5.79 -6.11
C ARG A 110 13.94 -5.39 -4.81
N LEU A 111 13.20 -5.36 -3.71
CA LEU A 111 13.75 -5.11 -2.38
C LEU A 111 14.37 -6.41 -1.85
N PRO A 112 15.58 -6.36 -1.26
CA PRO A 112 16.17 -7.51 -0.57
C PRO A 112 15.27 -8.03 0.55
N GLU A 113 15.30 -9.33 0.77
CA GLU A 113 14.57 -9.96 1.87
C GLU A 113 15.04 -9.39 3.23
N GLY A 114 14.07 -9.06 4.07
CA GLY A 114 14.35 -8.49 5.40
C GLY A 114 14.95 -7.08 5.38
N LEU A 115 14.91 -6.36 4.23
CA LEU A 115 15.30 -4.97 4.19
C LEU A 115 14.35 -4.13 5.03
N THR A 116 14.91 -3.27 5.87
CA THR A 116 14.16 -2.31 6.70
C THR A 116 14.64 -0.88 6.46
N ALA A 117 13.78 0.09 6.71
CA ALA A 117 14.15 1.52 6.61
C ALA A 117 15.37 1.86 7.49
N THR A 118 15.49 1.23 8.64
CA THR A 118 16.67 1.39 9.52
C THR A 118 17.94 0.90 8.85
N ARG A 119 17.91 -0.29 8.22
CA ARG A 119 19.09 -0.81 7.49
C ARG A 119 19.46 0.07 6.30
N VAL A 120 18.47 0.58 5.56
CA VAL A 120 18.74 1.51 4.45
C VAL A 120 19.41 2.77 4.98
N ARG A 121 18.89 3.39 6.04
CA ARG A 121 19.50 4.59 6.64
C ARG A 121 20.91 4.33 7.17
N GLN A 122 21.14 3.19 7.82
CA GLN A 122 22.49 2.78 8.23
C GLN A 122 23.45 2.64 7.05
N GLY A 123 22.97 2.06 5.92
CA GLY A 123 23.74 1.96 4.68
C GLY A 123 24.01 3.31 3.99
N LEU A 124 23.35 4.39 4.41
CA LEU A 124 23.58 5.75 3.94
C LEU A 124 24.47 6.57 4.88
N ALA A 125 25.00 5.98 5.96
CA ALA A 125 26.02 6.63 6.76
C ALA A 125 27.26 6.95 5.89
N PHE A 126 27.85 8.12 6.05
CA PHE A 126 29.08 8.50 5.35
C PHE A 126 30.28 8.43 6.29
N ASP A 127 31.46 8.26 5.73
CA ASP A 127 32.73 8.31 6.46
C ASP A 127 33.05 9.76 6.82
N VAL A 128 33.02 10.09 8.11
CA VAL A 128 33.25 11.44 8.63
C VAL A 128 34.67 11.93 8.29
N ASP A 129 35.66 11.05 8.34
CA ASP A 129 37.07 11.43 8.04
C ASP A 129 37.23 11.71 6.55
N ALA A 130 36.65 10.88 5.68
CA ALA A 130 36.63 11.10 4.24
C ALA A 130 35.93 12.42 3.88
N TYR A 131 34.83 12.72 4.53
CA TYR A 131 34.08 13.96 4.30
C TYR A 131 34.77 15.20 4.90
N SER A 132 35.50 15.07 5.99
CA SER A 132 36.37 16.12 6.50
C SER A 132 37.46 16.45 5.51
N GLY A 133 38.14 15.45 4.94
CA GLY A 133 39.12 15.63 3.87
C GLY A 133 38.53 16.23 2.59
N LEU A 134 37.29 15.81 2.22
CA LEU A 134 36.54 16.41 1.12
C LEU A 134 36.25 17.90 1.38
N ALA A 135 35.80 18.26 2.57
CA ALA A 135 35.56 19.66 2.94
C ALA A 135 36.82 20.51 2.86
N GLU A 136 37.99 20.01 3.32
CA GLU A 136 39.27 20.68 3.17
C GLU A 136 39.66 20.89 1.70
N THR A 137 39.42 19.89 0.87
CA THR A 137 39.66 19.97 -0.58
C THR A 137 38.74 21.02 -1.21
N LEU A 138 37.44 20.99 -0.91
CA LEU A 138 36.44 21.93 -1.44
C LEU A 138 36.74 23.40 -1.04
N ARG A 139 37.35 23.65 0.12
CA ARG A 139 37.72 25.01 0.55
C ARG A 139 38.77 25.66 -0.37
N ARG A 140 39.56 24.86 -1.09
CA ARG A 140 40.54 25.34 -2.08
C ARG A 140 39.90 25.77 -3.39
N GLY A 141 38.64 25.39 -3.62
CA GLY A 141 37.91 25.70 -4.85
C GLY A 141 37.22 27.07 -4.85
N PRO A 142 36.44 27.34 -5.90
CA PRO A 142 35.67 28.58 -6.03
C PRO A 142 34.58 28.69 -4.95
N LYS A 143 33.87 29.83 -4.94
CA LYS A 143 32.87 30.16 -3.90
C LYS A 143 31.85 29.03 -3.68
N THR A 144 31.33 28.43 -4.77
CA THR A 144 30.37 27.33 -4.70
C THR A 144 30.88 26.07 -4.01
N ASP A 145 32.18 25.73 -4.20
CA ASP A 145 32.77 24.58 -3.53
C ASP A 145 32.99 24.87 -2.05
N ARG A 146 33.41 26.11 -1.70
CA ARG A 146 33.53 26.55 -0.31
C ARG A 146 32.19 26.53 0.44
N GLU A 147 31.08 26.90 -0.23
CA GLU A 147 29.72 26.79 0.33
C GLU A 147 29.34 25.35 0.62
N ARG A 148 29.71 24.40 -0.28
CA ARG A 148 29.53 22.95 -0.08
C ARG A 148 30.36 22.44 1.10
N ALA A 149 31.64 22.86 1.20
CA ALA A 149 32.47 22.54 2.36
C ALA A 149 31.80 22.96 3.67
N GLY A 150 31.30 24.19 3.74
CA GLY A 150 30.56 24.69 4.90
C GLY A 150 29.25 23.95 5.20
N HIS A 151 28.64 23.34 4.17
CA HIS A 151 27.48 22.49 4.39
C HIS A 151 27.88 21.13 4.98
N ILE A 152 28.95 20.52 4.47
CA ILE A 152 29.53 19.30 5.04
C ILE A 152 29.89 19.49 6.50
N ASP A 153 30.62 20.57 6.83
CA ASP A 153 31.05 20.86 8.22
C ASP A 153 29.86 20.95 9.21
N ARG A 154 28.75 21.53 8.77
CA ARG A 154 27.54 21.63 9.61
C ARG A 154 26.85 20.29 9.87
N GLN A 155 26.98 19.36 8.93
CA GLN A 155 26.29 18.08 8.96
C GLN A 155 27.19 16.90 9.37
N ALA A 156 28.53 17.09 9.37
CA ALA A 156 29.50 16.06 9.72
C ALA A 156 29.54 15.79 11.24
N HIS A 157 28.43 15.29 11.75
CA HIS A 157 28.28 14.90 13.14
C HIS A 157 28.10 13.39 13.23
N GLY A 158 28.48 12.80 14.35
CA GLY A 158 28.33 11.36 14.56
C GLY A 158 26.89 10.89 14.33
N GLY A 159 26.72 9.93 13.41
CA GLY A 159 25.41 9.37 13.03
C GLY A 159 24.67 10.09 11.89
N ALA A 160 25.25 11.16 11.31
CA ALA A 160 24.69 11.78 10.09
C ALA A 160 24.76 10.84 8.88
N THR A 161 23.82 10.97 7.98
CA THR A 161 23.71 10.17 6.77
C THR A 161 23.76 11.05 5.52
N LEU A 162 23.94 10.45 4.34
CA LEU A 162 23.86 11.15 3.06
C LEU A 162 22.51 11.87 2.84
N ILE A 163 21.46 11.52 3.60
CA ILE A 163 20.16 12.20 3.53
C ILE A 163 20.29 13.65 4.00
N GLU A 164 21.01 13.91 5.08
CA GLU A 164 21.27 15.26 5.59
C GLU A 164 22.13 16.07 4.61
N LEU A 165 22.94 15.38 3.78
CA LEU A 165 23.75 15.97 2.75
C LEU A 165 23.08 15.97 1.36
N SER A 166 21.79 15.62 1.27
CA SER A 166 21.10 15.43 -0.01
C SER A 166 21.17 16.64 -0.95
N THR A 167 21.21 17.86 -0.41
CA THR A 167 21.36 19.11 -1.21
C THR A 167 22.70 19.23 -1.91
N LEU A 168 23.72 18.49 -1.51
CA LEU A 168 24.99 18.40 -2.26
C LEU A 168 24.79 17.60 -3.55
N PHE A 169 23.97 16.57 -3.51
CA PHE A 169 23.80 15.56 -4.54
C PHE A 169 22.63 15.81 -5.47
N LEU A 170 21.56 16.41 -4.94
CA LEU A 170 20.28 16.61 -5.65
C LEU A 170 19.99 18.09 -5.87
N THR A 171 19.26 18.38 -6.95
CA THR A 171 18.67 19.70 -7.19
C THR A 171 17.44 19.91 -6.29
N THR A 172 16.91 21.12 -6.26
CA THR A 172 15.64 21.43 -5.57
C THR A 172 14.44 20.63 -6.09
N GLU A 173 14.53 20.13 -7.33
CA GLU A 173 13.54 19.24 -7.94
C GLU A 173 13.80 17.75 -7.62
N GLY A 174 14.78 17.42 -6.78
CA GLY A 174 15.15 16.05 -6.44
C GLY A 174 15.93 15.29 -7.54
N LYS A 175 16.35 15.97 -8.62
CA LYS A 175 17.13 15.33 -9.69
C LYS A 175 18.60 15.28 -9.32
N PRO A 176 19.35 14.23 -9.77
CA PRO A 176 20.79 14.17 -9.57
C PRO A 176 21.52 15.37 -10.16
N ARG A 177 22.48 15.92 -9.44
CA ARG A 177 23.38 16.94 -9.98
C ARG A 177 24.35 16.30 -10.96
N THR A 178 24.73 17.04 -12.00
CA THR A 178 25.82 16.64 -12.89
C THR A 178 27.17 16.74 -12.16
N ALA A 179 28.23 16.12 -12.69
CA ALA A 179 29.57 16.20 -12.13
C ALA A 179 30.01 17.66 -11.84
N ASN A 180 29.75 18.58 -12.77
CA ASN A 180 30.03 20.01 -12.58
C ASN A 180 29.10 20.68 -11.52
N GLY A 181 28.00 20.07 -11.23
CA GLY A 181 27.08 20.47 -10.14
C GLY A 181 27.49 19.93 -8.78
N LEU A 182 28.38 18.93 -8.72
CA LEU A 182 28.93 18.36 -7.48
C LEU A 182 30.19 19.07 -7.03
N ILE A 183 31.11 19.34 -7.96
CA ILE A 183 32.44 19.97 -7.73
C ILE A 183 32.83 20.78 -8.97
N SER A 184 33.67 21.80 -8.80
CA SER A 184 34.18 22.59 -9.93
C SER A 184 35.11 21.74 -10.81
N LYS A 185 35.16 22.06 -12.13
CA LYS A 185 35.96 21.34 -13.11
C LYS A 185 37.48 21.37 -12.79
N SER A 186 37.97 22.51 -12.27
CA SER A 186 39.38 22.64 -11.88
C SER A 186 39.69 21.67 -10.74
N LEU A 187 38.88 21.68 -9.70
CA LEU A 187 39.11 20.86 -8.53
C LEU A 187 38.90 19.37 -8.82
N ALA A 188 37.93 19.01 -9.66
CA ALA A 188 37.70 17.64 -10.12
C ALA A 188 38.92 17.08 -10.91
N ARG A 189 39.60 17.94 -11.66
CA ARG A 189 40.83 17.56 -12.39
C ARG A 189 42.02 17.41 -11.46
N ASP A 190 42.17 18.32 -10.50
CA ASP A 190 43.35 18.38 -9.61
C ASP A 190 43.24 17.33 -8.48
N GLU A 191 42.00 16.98 -8.08
CA GLU A 191 41.68 16.02 -7.01
C GLU A 191 40.57 15.04 -7.49
N PRO A 192 40.85 14.10 -8.40
CA PRO A 192 39.85 13.21 -8.99
C PRO A 192 39.05 12.38 -7.96
N TRP A 193 39.73 11.97 -6.87
CA TRP A 193 39.12 11.20 -5.80
C TRP A 193 37.87 11.87 -5.18
N ALA A 194 37.90 13.21 -5.11
CA ALA A 194 36.79 13.97 -4.54
C ALA A 194 35.55 13.89 -5.42
N LEU A 195 35.70 13.92 -6.76
CA LEU A 195 34.59 13.70 -7.68
C LEU A 195 34.10 12.25 -7.64
N GLU A 196 35.01 11.27 -7.61
CA GLU A 196 34.65 9.85 -7.52
C GLU A 196 33.88 9.54 -6.26
N LEU A 197 34.29 10.04 -5.10
CA LEU A 197 33.54 9.91 -3.83
C LEU A 197 32.14 10.51 -3.95
N LEU A 198 32.03 11.73 -4.46
CA LEU A 198 30.73 12.41 -4.60
C LEU A 198 29.81 11.68 -5.56
N LEU A 199 30.29 11.14 -6.67
CA LEU A 199 29.49 10.36 -7.61
C LEU A 199 29.03 9.03 -7.01
N ALA A 200 29.92 8.31 -6.34
CA ALA A 200 29.60 7.05 -5.68
C ALA A 200 28.52 7.24 -4.60
N ASP A 201 28.64 8.28 -3.79
CA ASP A 201 27.70 8.59 -2.73
C ASP A 201 26.39 9.15 -3.25
N GLN A 202 26.41 9.91 -4.35
CA GLN A 202 25.19 10.32 -5.06
C GLN A 202 24.37 9.10 -5.51
N GLU A 203 25.02 8.12 -6.13
CA GLU A 203 24.35 6.90 -6.58
C GLU A 203 23.83 6.08 -5.39
N ARG A 204 24.62 5.99 -4.31
CA ARG A 204 24.22 5.32 -3.06
C ARG A 204 22.99 5.99 -2.44
N LEU A 205 22.97 7.33 -2.39
CA LEU A 205 21.84 8.12 -1.89
C LEU A 205 20.59 7.88 -2.73
N ILE A 206 20.68 7.95 -4.06
CA ILE A 206 19.54 7.76 -4.95
C ILE A 206 18.92 6.37 -4.78
N ARG A 207 19.75 5.33 -4.73
CA ARG A 207 19.30 3.96 -4.48
C ARG A 207 18.65 3.82 -3.10
N GLY A 208 19.23 4.44 -2.09
CA GLY A 208 18.68 4.42 -0.74
C GLY A 208 17.33 5.13 -0.63
N LEU A 209 17.19 6.30 -1.26
CA LEU A 209 15.91 7.04 -1.27
C LEU A 209 14.82 6.27 -2.02
N ALA A 210 15.16 5.63 -3.15
CA ALA A 210 14.22 4.77 -3.86
C ALA A 210 13.77 3.59 -2.99
N ALA A 211 14.71 2.91 -2.33
CA ALA A 211 14.38 1.79 -1.43
C ALA A 211 13.52 2.24 -0.23
N LEU A 212 13.75 3.43 0.33
CA LEU A 212 12.91 3.99 1.39
C LEU A 212 11.48 4.26 0.89
N ALA A 213 11.33 4.84 -0.30
CA ALA A 213 10.03 5.09 -0.91
C ALA A 213 9.26 3.78 -1.16
N ASP A 214 9.94 2.76 -1.66
CA ASP A 214 9.33 1.44 -1.89
C ASP A 214 8.90 0.77 -0.57
N LEU A 215 9.72 0.86 0.49
CA LEU A 215 9.37 0.37 1.82
C LEU A 215 8.17 1.12 2.42
N ASP A 216 8.07 2.44 2.20
CA ASP A 216 6.93 3.24 2.61
C ASP A 216 5.66 2.82 1.86
N HIS A 217 5.74 2.52 0.55
CA HIS A 217 4.63 1.97 -0.23
C HIS A 217 4.18 0.59 0.28
N VAL A 218 5.11 -0.29 0.61
CA VAL A 218 4.79 -1.59 1.24
C VAL A 218 4.06 -1.36 2.56
N GLY A 219 4.59 -0.50 3.41
CA GLY A 219 3.98 -0.16 4.70
C GLY A 219 2.57 0.40 4.54
N ALA A 220 2.39 1.39 3.65
CA ALA A 220 1.08 1.98 3.36
C ALA A 220 0.06 0.94 2.85
N THR A 221 0.51 0.00 2.01
CA THR A 221 -0.33 -1.09 1.50
C THR A 221 -0.77 -2.03 2.64
N VAL A 222 0.13 -2.40 3.53
CA VAL A 222 -0.18 -3.23 4.71
C VAL A 222 -1.20 -2.54 5.61
N GLU A 223 -1.00 -1.25 5.88
CA GLU A 223 -1.92 -0.47 6.71
C GLU A 223 -3.29 -0.30 6.05
N LEU A 224 -3.34 -0.02 4.74
CA LEU A 224 -4.61 0.05 3.99
C LEU A 224 -5.37 -1.29 4.05
N MET A 225 -4.69 -2.41 3.84
CA MET A 225 -5.31 -3.73 3.90
C MET A 225 -5.76 -4.10 5.31
N SER A 226 -5.04 -3.67 6.34
CA SER A 226 -5.43 -3.84 7.75
C SER A 226 -6.70 -3.04 8.09
N LEU A 227 -6.79 -1.79 7.62
CA LEU A 227 -8.00 -0.97 7.74
C LEU A 227 -9.16 -1.60 6.96
N ALA A 228 -8.91 -2.01 5.71
CA ALA A 228 -9.91 -2.62 4.85
C ALA A 228 -10.49 -3.89 5.46
N ALA A 229 -9.70 -4.74 6.07
CA ALA A 229 -10.17 -5.95 6.74
C ALA A 229 -11.17 -5.61 7.87
N ALA A 230 -10.89 -4.58 8.68
CA ALA A 230 -11.79 -4.13 9.74
C ALA A 230 -13.10 -3.54 9.19
N VAL A 231 -13.00 -2.72 8.12
CA VAL A 231 -14.16 -2.10 7.48
C VAL A 231 -15.03 -3.14 6.77
N VAL A 232 -14.42 -4.05 6.00
CA VAL A 232 -15.15 -5.14 5.29
C VAL A 232 -15.89 -6.04 6.30
N LYS A 233 -15.25 -6.34 7.43
CA LYS A 233 -15.92 -7.07 8.52
C LYS A 233 -17.12 -6.32 9.04
N GLU A 234 -17.02 -5.04 9.34
CA GLU A 234 -18.15 -4.22 9.83
C GLU A 234 -19.25 -4.14 8.77
N VAL A 235 -18.93 -3.99 7.47
CA VAL A 235 -19.93 -4.04 6.39
C VAL A 235 -20.67 -5.37 6.40
N ALA A 236 -19.98 -6.49 6.52
CA ALA A 236 -20.57 -7.81 6.59
C ALA A 236 -21.53 -7.96 7.79
N ASP A 237 -21.08 -7.52 8.97
CA ASP A 237 -21.89 -7.54 10.21
C ASP A 237 -23.17 -6.66 10.07
N ARG A 238 -23.07 -5.52 9.37
CA ARG A 238 -24.22 -4.63 9.10
C ARG A 238 -25.18 -5.23 8.09
N LYS A 239 -24.65 -5.78 6.98
CA LYS A 239 -25.47 -6.50 5.98
C LYS A 239 -26.27 -7.63 6.61
N GLN A 240 -25.63 -8.44 7.45
CA GLN A 240 -26.30 -9.55 8.13
C GLN A 240 -27.44 -9.06 9.04
N ARG A 241 -27.20 -8.00 9.83
CA ARG A 241 -28.24 -7.43 10.71
C ARG A 241 -29.43 -6.84 9.97
N ALA A 242 -29.20 -6.30 8.76
CA ALA A 242 -30.22 -5.64 7.96
C ALA A 242 -30.79 -6.53 6.83
N ASN A 243 -30.42 -7.81 6.76
CA ASN A 243 -30.78 -8.75 5.69
C ASN A 243 -30.47 -8.19 4.29
N LEU A 244 -29.29 -7.56 4.14
CA LEU A 244 -28.82 -6.98 2.88
C LEU A 244 -27.79 -7.91 2.24
N LEU A 245 -27.86 -8.03 0.91
CA LEU A 245 -26.85 -8.71 0.09
C LEU A 245 -26.35 -7.75 -1.00
N ASP A 246 -25.06 -7.78 -1.30
CA ASP A 246 -24.52 -7.17 -2.50
C ASP A 246 -24.35 -8.22 -3.62
N PHE A 247 -23.94 -7.79 -4.80
CA PHE A 247 -23.83 -8.68 -5.97
C PHE A 247 -22.81 -9.80 -5.76
N GLU A 248 -21.73 -9.58 -5.03
CA GLU A 248 -20.75 -10.62 -4.74
C GLU A 248 -21.32 -11.65 -3.74
N ASP A 249 -22.11 -11.21 -2.76
CA ASP A 249 -22.79 -12.12 -1.84
C ASP A 249 -23.73 -13.11 -2.58
N LEU A 250 -24.44 -12.63 -3.62
CA LEU A 250 -25.29 -13.51 -4.42
C LEU A 250 -24.49 -14.68 -5.01
N ILE A 251 -23.32 -14.37 -5.58
CA ILE A 251 -22.43 -15.38 -6.18
C ILE A 251 -21.89 -16.31 -5.11
N ILE A 252 -21.45 -15.77 -3.97
CA ILE A 252 -20.89 -16.56 -2.86
C ILE A 252 -21.94 -17.53 -2.32
N HIS A 253 -23.19 -17.06 -2.06
CA HIS A 253 -24.24 -17.88 -1.52
C HIS A 253 -24.68 -18.95 -2.52
N VAL A 254 -24.81 -18.62 -3.80
CA VAL A 254 -25.14 -19.61 -4.85
C VAL A 254 -24.03 -20.64 -4.99
N ASN A 255 -22.77 -20.22 -5.01
CA ASN A 255 -21.65 -21.16 -5.08
C ASN A 255 -21.65 -22.12 -3.88
N ARG A 256 -21.90 -21.60 -2.67
CA ARG A 256 -22.04 -22.43 -1.46
C ARG A 256 -23.21 -23.39 -1.57
N LEU A 257 -24.39 -22.91 -1.98
CA LEU A 257 -25.59 -23.71 -2.17
C LEU A 257 -25.39 -24.88 -3.14
N LEU A 258 -24.71 -24.61 -4.28
CA LEU A 258 -24.44 -25.62 -5.31
C LEU A 258 -23.25 -26.54 -4.99
N SER A 259 -22.42 -26.17 -4.01
CA SER A 259 -21.25 -26.98 -3.58
C SER A 259 -21.54 -27.84 -2.34
N ALA A 260 -22.57 -27.55 -1.56
CA ALA A 260 -22.99 -28.32 -0.39
C ALA A 260 -23.72 -29.60 -0.85
N ARG A 261 -23.14 -30.77 -0.59
CA ARG A 261 -23.55 -32.04 -1.24
C ARG A 261 -24.99 -32.50 -1.02
N PRO A 262 -25.61 -32.45 0.16
CA PRO A 262 -27.00 -32.88 0.28
C PRO A 262 -27.98 -31.91 -0.41
N GLU A 263 -27.80 -30.63 -0.19
CA GLU A 263 -28.68 -29.58 -0.69
C GLU A 263 -28.50 -29.36 -2.19
N ALA A 264 -27.28 -29.43 -2.72
CA ALA A 264 -26.99 -29.25 -4.13
C ALA A 264 -27.71 -30.25 -5.02
N ALA A 265 -27.74 -31.51 -4.66
CA ALA A 265 -28.44 -32.56 -5.43
C ALA A 265 -29.93 -32.28 -5.53
N TRP A 266 -30.56 -31.83 -4.43
CA TRP A 266 -31.98 -31.50 -4.40
C TRP A 266 -32.31 -30.21 -5.16
N VAL A 267 -31.46 -29.18 -5.02
CA VAL A 267 -31.63 -27.93 -5.78
C VAL A 267 -31.48 -28.18 -7.28
N LEU A 268 -30.45 -28.94 -7.71
CA LEU A 268 -30.25 -29.29 -9.13
C LEU A 268 -31.42 -30.13 -9.70
N TYR A 269 -32.03 -31.00 -8.89
CA TYR A 269 -33.19 -31.77 -9.31
C TYR A 269 -34.45 -30.89 -9.50
N LYS A 270 -34.56 -29.76 -8.78
CA LYS A 270 -35.69 -28.82 -8.81
C LYS A 270 -35.55 -27.73 -9.89
N LEU A 271 -34.33 -27.49 -10.44
CA LEU A 271 -34.07 -26.56 -11.54
C LEU A 271 -34.40 -27.17 -12.90
#